data_ee6dab17d0f7864167225bca00b6e0ea
#
_entry.id   ee6dab17d0f7864167225bca00b6e0ea
#
_cell.length_a   1.000
_cell.length_b   1.000
_cell.length_c   1.000
_cell.angle_alpha   90.00
_cell.angle_beta   90.00
_cell.angle_gamma   90.00
#
_symmetry.space_group_name_H-M   'P 1'
#
loop_
_entity.id
_entity.type
_entity.pdbx_description
1 polymer ?
#
loop_
_entity_poly.entity_id
_entity_poly.type
_entity_poly.pdbx_seq_one_letter_code
_entity_poly.pdbx_strand_id
1 'polypeptide(L)'
;VIEYLDRDDVLTAGSIAFGGELKVRDYGLLDAAIARPQATVFGVDAYPEVWEKAAALLQSLARNHALVDGNKRTAWASAWTFLHINGIELAADFDVDRAERLMNDVAVQDCELGEIATLLRGFSG
;
A
#
# COMPACT_ATOMS: atom_id res chain seq x y z
N VAL A 1 6.17 2.95 -18.33
CA VAL A 1 5.65 4.08 -17.55
C VAL A 1 4.81 3.55 -16.39
N ILE A 2 5.12 4.01 -15.18
CA ILE A 2 4.39 3.59 -13.98
C ILE A 2 3.09 4.38 -13.87
N GLU A 3 2.00 3.67 -13.61
CA GLU A 3 0.70 4.25 -13.29
C GLU A 3 0.54 4.34 -11.77
N TYR A 4 0.00 5.46 -11.28
CA TYR A 4 -0.18 5.71 -9.84
C TYR A 4 -1.65 5.81 -9.48
N LEU A 5 -1.96 5.50 -8.21
CA LEU A 5 -3.32 5.66 -7.68
C LEU A 5 -3.54 7.10 -7.22
N ASP A 6 -4.77 7.58 -7.33
CA ASP A 6 -5.22 8.82 -6.72
C ASP A 6 -6.04 8.54 -5.44
N ARG A 7 -6.56 9.59 -4.81
CA ARG A 7 -7.36 9.47 -3.59
C ARG A 7 -8.60 8.59 -3.79
N ASP A 8 -9.32 8.79 -4.90
CA ASP A 8 -10.55 8.03 -5.18
C ASP A 8 -10.24 6.56 -5.38
N ASP A 9 -9.14 6.23 -6.06
CA ASP A 9 -8.69 4.86 -6.25
C ASP A 9 -8.42 4.16 -4.91
N VAL A 10 -7.70 4.83 -4.01
CA VAL A 10 -7.35 4.29 -2.69
C VAL A 10 -8.59 4.09 -1.83
N LEU A 11 -9.48 5.07 -1.80
CA LEU A 11 -10.72 4.97 -1.01
C LEU A 11 -11.65 3.90 -1.58
N THR A 12 -11.71 3.74 -2.89
CA THR A 12 -12.51 2.68 -3.52
C THR A 12 -11.96 1.30 -3.18
N ALA A 13 -10.66 1.09 -3.38
CA ALA A 13 -10.01 -0.19 -3.06
C ALA A 13 -10.15 -0.53 -1.57
N GLY A 14 -9.94 0.46 -0.72
CA GLY A 14 -10.06 0.31 0.72
C GLY A 14 -11.48 0.00 1.17
N SER A 15 -12.48 0.67 0.60
CA SER A 15 -13.90 0.42 0.92
C SER A 15 -14.32 -0.99 0.59
N ILE A 16 -13.87 -1.51 -0.55
CA ILE A 16 -14.15 -2.89 -0.97
C ILE A 16 -13.53 -3.88 0.04
N ALA A 17 -12.28 -3.67 0.40
CA ALA A 17 -11.56 -4.54 1.33
C ALA A 17 -12.13 -4.46 2.76
N PHE A 18 -12.54 -3.27 3.19
CA PHE A 18 -13.12 -3.03 4.51
C PHE A 18 -14.56 -3.56 4.62
N GLY A 19 -15.26 -3.60 3.49
CA GLY A 19 -16.66 -4.03 3.45
C GLY A 19 -17.66 -2.95 3.77
N GLY A 20 -17.30 -1.69 3.59
CA GLY A 20 -18.17 -0.55 3.88
C GLY A 20 -17.49 0.78 3.62
N GLU A 21 -18.19 1.87 3.90
CA GLU A 21 -17.67 3.22 3.73
C GLU A 21 -16.52 3.49 4.69
N LEU A 22 -15.40 3.99 4.16
CA LEU A 22 -14.27 4.44 4.96
C LEU A 22 -14.51 5.87 5.45
N LYS A 23 -14.14 6.13 6.70
CA LYS A 23 -14.15 7.48 7.27
C LYS A 23 -12.72 7.99 7.35
N VAL A 24 -12.44 9.09 6.67
CA VAL A 24 -11.13 9.71 6.69
C VAL A 24 -11.02 10.61 7.92
N ARG A 25 -10.01 10.35 8.74
CA ARG A 25 -9.69 11.14 9.91
C ARG A 25 -8.81 12.34 9.55
N ASP A 26 -7.88 12.15 8.62
CA ASP A 26 -6.91 13.18 8.22
C ASP A 26 -6.59 13.05 6.74
N TYR A 27 -7.15 13.94 5.93
CA TYR A 27 -6.92 13.96 4.48
C TYR A 27 -5.48 14.30 4.11
N GLY A 28 -4.80 15.12 4.92
CA GLY A 28 -3.39 15.45 4.69
C GLY A 28 -2.49 14.23 4.80
N LEU A 29 -2.71 13.40 5.82
CA LEU A 29 -1.98 12.15 5.99
C LEU A 29 -2.31 11.14 4.88
N LEU A 30 -3.57 11.10 4.45
CA LEU A 30 -3.99 10.23 3.35
C LEU A 30 -3.28 10.63 2.05
N ASP A 31 -3.33 11.90 1.70
CA ASP A 31 -2.71 12.42 0.48
C ASP A 31 -1.18 12.26 0.49
N ALA A 32 -0.55 12.46 1.65
CA ALA A 32 0.88 12.24 1.81
C ALA A 32 1.27 10.77 1.54
N ALA A 33 0.47 9.82 2.04
CA ALA A 33 0.70 8.40 1.80
C ALA A 33 0.55 8.05 0.31
N ILE A 34 -0.46 8.60 -0.34
CA ILE A 34 -0.74 8.36 -1.76
C ILE A 34 0.37 8.95 -2.64
N ALA A 35 0.93 10.09 -2.27
CA ALA A 35 1.99 10.76 -3.02
C ALA A 35 3.36 10.10 -2.83
N ARG A 36 3.59 9.39 -1.74
CA ARG A 36 4.91 8.85 -1.40
C ARG A 36 5.56 7.98 -2.49
N PRO A 37 4.85 7.09 -3.21
CA PRO A 37 5.46 6.30 -4.27
C PRO A 37 6.11 7.13 -5.38
N GLN A 38 5.67 8.37 -5.57
CA GLN A 38 6.17 9.28 -6.61
C GLN A 38 7.29 10.19 -6.11
N ALA A 39 7.73 10.05 -4.87
CA ALA A 39 8.74 10.92 -4.27
C ALA A 39 10.06 10.88 -5.06
N THR A 40 10.67 12.05 -5.20
CA THR A 40 11.99 12.19 -5.84
C THR A 40 12.96 12.87 -4.90
N VAL A 41 14.24 12.57 -5.09
CA VAL A 41 15.36 13.25 -4.41
C VAL A 41 16.29 13.77 -5.50
N PHE A 42 16.41 15.08 -5.61
CA PHE A 42 17.20 15.74 -6.67
C PHE A 42 16.83 15.26 -8.08
N GLY A 43 15.51 15.09 -8.34
CA GLY A 43 14.99 14.68 -9.63
C GLY A 43 15.08 13.20 -9.94
N VAL A 44 15.56 12.38 -9.00
CA VAL A 44 15.67 10.93 -9.14
C VAL A 44 14.63 10.26 -8.25
N ASP A 45 13.95 9.23 -8.75
CA ASP A 45 12.96 8.49 -7.98
C ASP A 45 13.56 7.98 -6.66
N ALA A 46 12.92 8.31 -5.54
CA ALA A 46 13.31 7.81 -4.23
C ALA A 46 13.09 6.30 -4.13
N TYR A 47 12.07 5.79 -4.84
CA TYR A 47 11.72 4.37 -4.91
C TYR A 47 11.71 3.95 -6.38
N PRO A 48 12.87 3.56 -6.96
CA PRO A 48 12.98 3.33 -8.40
C PRO A 48 12.24 2.09 -8.90
N GLU A 49 12.09 1.04 -8.07
CA GLU A 49 11.44 -0.19 -8.48
C GLU A 49 9.95 -0.19 -8.11
N VAL A 50 9.13 -0.86 -8.93
CA VAL A 50 7.69 -0.96 -8.69
C VAL A 50 7.37 -1.57 -7.33
N TRP A 51 8.16 -2.55 -6.89
CA TRP A 51 8.00 -3.20 -5.59
C TRP A 51 8.29 -2.24 -4.44
N GLU A 52 9.29 -1.40 -4.57
CA GLU A 52 9.60 -0.35 -3.59
C GLU A 52 8.50 0.71 -3.53
N LYS A 53 7.95 1.09 -4.67
CA LYS A 53 6.81 2.02 -4.75
C LYS A 53 5.57 1.45 -4.05
N ALA A 54 5.26 0.18 -4.30
CA ALA A 54 4.15 -0.50 -3.64
C ALA A 54 4.39 -0.61 -2.13
N ALA A 55 5.61 -0.93 -1.71
CA ALA A 55 5.99 -1.00 -0.29
C ALA A 55 5.85 0.36 0.40
N ALA A 56 6.24 1.45 -0.27
CA ALA A 56 6.13 2.80 0.26
C ALA A 56 4.66 3.20 0.48
N LEU A 57 3.79 2.87 -0.47
CA LEU A 57 2.35 3.12 -0.37
C LEU A 57 1.75 2.32 0.80
N LEU A 58 2.02 1.04 0.85
CA LEU A 58 1.53 0.14 1.90
C LEU A 58 1.98 0.59 3.29
N GLN A 59 3.27 0.86 3.45
CA GLN A 59 3.84 1.29 4.73
C GLN A 59 3.20 2.58 5.23
N SER A 60 3.07 3.57 4.36
CA SER A 60 2.49 4.86 4.73
C SER A 60 1.01 4.75 5.09
N LEU A 61 0.22 4.03 4.29
CA LEU A 61 -1.20 3.83 4.58
C LEU A 61 -1.43 3.05 5.88
N ALA A 62 -0.60 2.06 6.16
CA ALA A 62 -0.71 1.26 7.39
C ALA A 62 -0.31 2.05 8.64
N ARG A 63 0.69 2.94 8.53
CA ARG A 63 1.31 3.64 9.68
C ARG A 63 0.73 5.01 9.96
N ASN A 64 0.24 5.73 8.94
CA ASN A 64 -0.18 7.13 9.11
C ASN A 64 -1.51 7.29 9.83
N HIS A 65 -2.29 6.23 9.96
CA HIS A 65 -3.61 6.26 10.60
C HIS A 65 -4.52 7.39 10.05
N ALA A 66 -4.53 7.55 8.73
CA ALA A 66 -5.34 8.55 8.05
C ALA A 66 -6.85 8.25 8.11
N LEU A 67 -7.22 6.99 8.34
CA LEU A 67 -8.59 6.52 8.44
C LEU A 67 -8.96 6.24 9.89
N VAL A 68 -10.25 6.38 10.21
CA VAL A 68 -10.76 6.02 11.54
C VAL A 68 -10.58 4.52 11.79
N ASP A 69 -10.83 3.69 10.77
CA ASP A 69 -10.68 2.24 10.81
C ASP A 69 -10.35 1.74 9.40
N GLY A 70 -9.84 0.52 9.30
CA GLY A 70 -9.54 -0.10 8.02
C GLY A 70 -8.20 0.29 7.41
N ASN A 71 -7.27 0.87 8.17
CA ASN A 71 -5.97 1.30 7.65
C ASN A 71 -5.15 0.15 7.07
N LYS A 72 -5.05 -0.98 7.76
CA LYS A 72 -4.29 -2.14 7.28
C LYS A 72 -4.91 -2.76 6.03
N ARG A 73 -6.23 -2.92 6.00
CA ARG A 73 -6.95 -3.46 4.84
C ARG A 73 -6.81 -2.54 3.62
N THR A 74 -6.92 -1.24 3.84
CA THR A 74 -6.74 -0.24 2.78
C THR A 74 -5.31 -0.25 2.25
N ALA A 75 -4.32 -0.39 3.13
CA ALA A 75 -2.91 -0.47 2.74
C ALA A 75 -2.64 -1.68 1.84
N TRP A 76 -3.09 -2.85 2.23
CA TRP A 76 -2.95 -4.07 1.45
C TRP A 76 -3.67 -3.97 0.10
N ALA A 77 -4.94 -3.59 0.11
CA ALA A 77 -5.76 -3.47 -1.10
C ALA A 77 -5.18 -2.44 -2.07
N SER A 78 -4.71 -1.30 -1.57
CA SER A 78 -4.13 -0.24 -2.39
C SER A 78 -2.80 -0.67 -3.01
N ALA A 79 -1.93 -1.33 -2.24
CA ALA A 79 -0.65 -1.82 -2.77
C ALA A 79 -0.88 -2.82 -3.91
N TRP A 80 -1.80 -3.76 -3.75
CA TRP A 80 -2.07 -4.74 -4.80
C TRP A 80 -2.87 -4.17 -5.98
N THR A 81 -3.72 -3.17 -5.76
CA THR A 81 -4.35 -2.41 -6.86
C THR A 81 -3.29 -1.67 -7.67
N PHE A 82 -2.34 -1.02 -7.00
CA PHE A 82 -1.21 -0.36 -7.64
C PHE A 82 -0.39 -1.35 -8.49
N LEU A 83 -0.05 -2.50 -7.93
CA LEU A 83 0.69 -3.54 -8.64
C LEU A 83 -0.10 -4.09 -9.83
N HIS A 84 -1.41 -4.31 -9.64
CA HIS A 84 -2.29 -4.80 -10.70
C HIS A 84 -2.31 -3.87 -11.93
N ILE A 85 -2.49 -2.57 -11.72
CA ILE A 85 -2.50 -1.61 -12.84
C ILE A 85 -1.14 -1.48 -13.51
N ASN A 86 -0.08 -1.98 -12.88
CA ASN A 86 1.27 -2.03 -13.43
C ASN A 86 1.67 -3.44 -13.91
N GLY A 87 0.69 -4.32 -14.11
CA GLY A 87 0.89 -5.63 -14.74
C GLY A 87 1.31 -6.75 -13.81
N ILE A 88 1.21 -6.57 -12.49
CA ILE A 88 1.64 -7.57 -11.50
C ILE A 88 0.43 -8.05 -10.70
N GLU A 89 0.20 -9.36 -10.68
CA GLU A 89 -0.95 -9.96 -10.03
C GLU A 89 -0.59 -10.63 -8.72
N LEU A 90 -1.49 -10.50 -7.73
CA LEU A 90 -1.47 -11.28 -6.51
C LEU A 90 -1.83 -12.74 -6.86
N ALA A 91 -1.10 -13.70 -6.30
CA ALA A 91 -1.42 -15.11 -6.48
C ALA A 91 -2.83 -15.40 -5.97
N ALA A 92 -3.63 -16.14 -6.74
CA ALA A 92 -5.03 -16.44 -6.37
C ALA A 92 -5.11 -17.23 -5.05
N ASP A 93 -4.09 -18.03 -4.77
CA ASP A 93 -3.98 -18.89 -3.57
C ASP A 93 -3.01 -18.34 -2.54
N PHE A 94 -2.81 -17.02 -2.50
CA PHE A 94 -1.86 -16.43 -1.56
C PHE A 94 -2.20 -16.78 -0.11
N ASP A 95 -1.15 -16.90 0.72
CA ASP A 95 -1.30 -17.22 2.12
C ASP A 95 -1.83 -16.01 2.90
N VAL A 96 -3.13 -16.04 3.22
CA VAL A 96 -3.82 -14.95 3.91
C VAL A 96 -3.23 -14.71 5.30
N ASP A 97 -2.85 -15.77 6.02
CA ASP A 97 -2.28 -15.64 7.36
C ASP A 97 -0.91 -14.95 7.31
N ARG A 98 -0.09 -15.25 6.31
CA ARG A 98 1.19 -14.56 6.12
C ARG A 98 0.97 -13.10 5.76
N ALA A 99 0.00 -12.79 4.92
CA ALA A 99 -0.35 -11.42 4.57
C ALA A 99 -0.79 -10.64 5.80
N GLU A 100 -1.61 -11.22 6.65
CA GLU A 100 -2.08 -10.59 7.88
C GLU A 100 -0.92 -10.34 8.85
N ARG A 101 0.00 -11.31 9.01
CA ARG A 101 1.21 -11.12 9.83
C ARG A 101 2.06 -9.98 9.31
N LEU A 102 2.28 -9.90 7.99
CA LEU A 102 3.02 -8.80 7.39
C LEU A 102 2.38 -7.45 7.73
N MET A 103 1.05 -7.34 7.55
CA MET A 103 0.36 -6.09 7.81
C MET A 103 0.42 -5.68 9.28
N ASN A 104 0.34 -6.65 10.20
CA ASN A 104 0.50 -6.37 11.63
C ASN A 104 1.91 -5.87 11.95
N ASP A 105 2.94 -6.48 11.38
CA ASP A 105 4.33 -6.07 11.58
C ASP A 105 4.59 -4.66 11.03
N VAL A 106 4.05 -4.37 9.84
CA VAL A 106 4.18 -3.04 9.23
C VAL A 106 3.50 -1.98 10.09
N ALA A 107 2.31 -2.27 10.59
CA ALA A 107 1.51 -1.32 11.37
C ALA A 107 2.19 -0.94 12.70
N VAL A 108 2.95 -1.85 13.31
CA VAL A 108 3.70 -1.58 14.54
C VAL A 108 5.15 -1.14 14.28
N GLN A 109 5.49 -0.78 13.05
CA GLN A 109 6.80 -0.28 12.63
C GLN A 109 7.95 -1.27 12.83
N ASP A 110 7.67 -2.56 12.73
CA ASP A 110 8.65 -3.63 12.90
C ASP A 110 9.14 -4.20 11.56
N CYS A 111 8.99 -3.43 10.47
CA CYS A 111 9.32 -3.90 9.13
C CYS A 111 9.89 -2.75 8.28
N GLU A 112 11.10 -2.93 7.75
CA GLU A 112 11.74 -1.96 6.88
C GLU A 112 11.16 -2.02 5.46
N LEU A 113 11.25 -0.91 4.72
CA LEU A 113 10.67 -0.80 3.38
C LEU A 113 11.18 -1.87 2.42
N GLY A 114 12.49 -2.12 2.39
CA GLY A 114 13.08 -3.16 1.52
C GLY A 114 12.58 -4.56 1.84
N GLU A 115 12.34 -4.84 3.12
CA GLU A 115 11.76 -6.11 3.57
C GLU A 115 10.30 -6.23 3.11
N ILE A 116 9.53 -5.16 3.22
CA ILE A 116 8.14 -5.12 2.73
C ILE A 116 8.12 -5.41 1.23
N ALA A 117 8.98 -4.76 0.46
CA ALA A 117 9.07 -4.95 -0.99
C ALA A 117 9.36 -6.41 -1.35
N THR A 118 10.31 -7.04 -0.66
CA THR A 118 10.68 -8.45 -0.86
C THR A 118 9.50 -9.37 -0.53
N LEU A 119 8.82 -9.11 0.59
CA LEU A 119 7.68 -9.94 1.03
C LEU A 119 6.49 -9.79 0.08
N LEU A 120 6.20 -8.58 -0.40
CA LEU A 120 5.14 -8.35 -1.40
C LEU A 120 5.41 -9.16 -2.66
N ARG A 121 6.66 -9.14 -3.14
CA ARG A 121 7.04 -9.91 -4.33
C ARG A 121 6.77 -11.41 -4.14
N GLY A 122 6.96 -11.93 -2.94
CA GLY A 122 6.69 -13.33 -2.62
C GLY A 122 5.21 -13.73 -2.69
N PHE A 123 4.28 -12.76 -2.67
CA PHE A 123 2.84 -13.03 -2.83
C PHE A 123 2.38 -12.98 -4.29
N SER A 124 3.23 -12.60 -5.23
CA SER A 124 2.84 -12.48 -6.65
C SER A 124 2.57 -13.84 -7.28
N GLY A 125 1.61 -13.83 -8.19
CA GLY A 125 1.26 -15.01 -9.00
C GLY A 125 2.16 -15.23 -10.21
#